data_3cb2f2c1f860f32e8e04a3aa4b7f359b
#
_entry.id   3cb2f2c1f860f32e8e04a3aa4b7f359b
#
_cell.length_a   1.000
_cell.length_b   1.000
_cell.length_c   1.000
_cell.angle_alpha   90.00
_cell.angle_beta   90.00
_cell.angle_gamma   90.00
#
_symmetry.space_group_name_H-M   'P 1'
#
loop_
_entity.id
_entity.type
_entity.pdbx_description
1 polymer ?
#
loop_
_entity_poly.entity_id
_entity_poly.type
_entity_poly.pdbx_seq_one_letter_code
_entity_poly.pdbx_strand_id
1 'polypeptide(L)'
;CGLVNGILAVGLRIPTIIITLGTLSIYRGLGLFVSGGSPVSGYDQTVWFFSVMGSRFLGIWMSVWAMFAVAIFGWFLFNHTAFGRRVQAIGSNRQAAHYAGIRVNRYRIMVMALMGFIVGIAAVMLLAFQRGGNPASGPGQELYVIAATIIGGTALTGGSGSVIGAVVGAVIVWLIQNGLVLLGIDTAWATVSTGSVIILAVALDYLIKRRPS
;
A
#
# COMPACT_ATOMS: atom_id res chain seq x y z
N CYS A 1 -5.80 -12.78 1.15
CA CYS A 1 -6.61 -11.54 1.19
C CYS A 1 -6.72 -10.90 -0.20
N GLY A 2 -5.62 -10.44 -0.84
CA GLY A 2 -5.68 -9.68 -2.11
C GLY A 2 -6.35 -10.44 -3.27
N LEU A 3 -6.05 -11.73 -3.44
CA LEU A 3 -6.71 -12.57 -4.47
C LEU A 3 -8.23 -12.67 -4.24
N VAL A 4 -8.64 -12.89 -2.99
CA VAL A 4 -10.06 -12.97 -2.61
C VAL A 4 -10.77 -11.66 -2.93
N ASN A 5 -10.17 -10.52 -2.54
CA ASN A 5 -10.71 -9.19 -2.85
C ASN A 5 -10.84 -8.96 -4.37
N GLY A 6 -9.85 -9.41 -5.15
CA GLY A 6 -9.88 -9.30 -6.61
C GLY A 6 -11.00 -10.13 -7.24
N ILE A 7 -11.18 -11.36 -6.80
CA ILE A 7 -12.25 -12.25 -7.26
C ILE A 7 -13.62 -11.69 -6.89
N LEU A 8 -13.81 -11.25 -5.66
CA LEU A 8 -15.07 -10.65 -5.21
C LEU A 8 -15.42 -9.38 -5.98
N ALA A 9 -14.45 -8.47 -6.18
CA ALA A 9 -14.67 -7.22 -6.90
C ALA A 9 -15.07 -7.44 -8.37
N VAL A 10 -14.50 -8.46 -9.01
CA VAL A 10 -14.81 -8.80 -10.40
C VAL A 10 -16.11 -9.63 -10.49
N GLY A 11 -16.28 -10.61 -9.61
CA GLY A 11 -17.43 -11.52 -9.63
C GLY A 11 -18.75 -10.82 -9.29
N LEU A 12 -18.73 -9.99 -8.25
CA LEU A 12 -19.92 -9.25 -7.80
C LEU A 12 -20.15 -7.94 -8.60
N ARG A 13 -19.18 -7.52 -9.43
CA ARG A 13 -19.21 -6.25 -10.18
C ARG A 13 -19.36 -5.00 -9.29
N ILE A 14 -18.92 -5.10 -8.03
CA ILE A 14 -18.95 -4.00 -7.06
C ILE A 14 -17.65 -3.17 -7.16
N PRO A 15 -17.69 -1.86 -6.91
CA PRO A 15 -16.49 -1.04 -6.82
C PRO A 15 -15.46 -1.64 -5.85
N THR A 16 -14.19 -1.72 -6.28
CA THR A 16 -13.12 -2.36 -5.53
C THR A 16 -12.95 -1.77 -4.12
N ILE A 17 -13.16 -0.46 -3.98
CA ILE A 17 -13.04 0.24 -2.69
C ILE A 17 -14.05 -0.28 -1.66
N ILE A 18 -15.28 -0.59 -2.07
CA ILE A 18 -16.31 -1.12 -1.15
C ILE A 18 -15.91 -2.52 -0.67
N ILE A 19 -15.44 -3.36 -1.59
CA ILE A 19 -14.98 -4.71 -1.24
C ILE A 19 -13.79 -4.65 -0.28
N THR A 20 -12.80 -3.79 -0.57
CA THR A 20 -11.60 -3.71 0.28
C THR A 20 -11.91 -3.13 1.67
N LEU A 21 -12.81 -2.17 1.80
CA LEU A 21 -13.25 -1.65 3.10
C LEU A 21 -14.05 -2.70 3.89
N GLY A 22 -14.94 -3.44 3.22
CA GLY A 22 -15.68 -4.52 3.86
C GLY A 22 -14.77 -5.65 4.34
N THR A 23 -13.84 -6.10 3.50
CA THR A 23 -12.89 -7.16 3.88
C THR A 23 -11.86 -6.69 4.91
N LEU A 24 -11.48 -5.42 4.94
CA LEU A 24 -10.66 -4.82 6.00
C LEU A 24 -11.32 -5.05 7.37
N SER A 25 -12.62 -4.73 7.49
CA SER A 25 -13.37 -4.91 8.74
C SER A 25 -13.49 -6.39 9.11
N ILE A 26 -13.73 -7.27 8.13
CA ILE A 26 -13.81 -8.72 8.36
C ILE A 26 -12.47 -9.26 8.86
N TYR A 27 -11.35 -8.96 8.17
CA TYR A 27 -10.04 -9.47 8.55
C TYR A 27 -9.59 -8.91 9.91
N ARG A 28 -9.90 -7.65 10.21
CA ARG A 28 -9.64 -7.05 11.52
C ARG A 28 -10.45 -7.74 12.62
N GLY A 29 -11.74 -7.96 12.39
CA GLY A 29 -12.61 -8.66 13.34
C GLY A 29 -12.13 -10.08 13.61
N LEU A 30 -11.75 -10.82 12.57
CA LEU A 30 -11.17 -12.16 12.70
C LEU A 30 -9.83 -12.13 13.46
N GLY A 31 -8.98 -11.16 13.19
CA GLY A 31 -7.71 -10.99 13.90
C GLY A 31 -7.92 -10.75 15.39
N LEU A 32 -8.84 -9.85 15.75
CA LEU A 32 -9.22 -9.60 17.15
C LEU A 32 -9.83 -10.82 17.83
N PHE A 33 -10.70 -11.54 17.12
CA PHE A 33 -11.34 -12.75 17.65
C PHE A 33 -10.30 -13.84 17.95
N VAL A 34 -9.40 -14.14 17.00
CA VAL A 34 -8.39 -15.19 17.16
C VAL A 34 -7.35 -14.84 18.23
N SER A 35 -6.99 -13.56 18.37
CA SER A 35 -6.02 -13.09 19.38
C SER A 35 -6.63 -12.85 20.75
N GLY A 36 -7.94 -12.96 20.92
CA GLY A 36 -8.62 -12.56 22.16
C GLY A 36 -8.50 -11.07 22.46
N GLY A 37 -8.25 -10.23 21.45
CA GLY A 37 -8.04 -8.78 21.59
C GLY A 37 -6.69 -8.37 22.20
N SER A 38 -5.84 -9.34 22.53
CA SER A 38 -4.54 -9.09 23.17
C SER A 38 -3.39 -9.17 22.17
N PRO A 39 -2.28 -8.42 22.41
CA PRO A 39 -1.08 -8.59 21.63
C PRO A 39 -0.54 -10.01 21.77
N VAL A 40 -0.19 -10.63 20.64
CA VAL A 40 0.41 -11.97 20.59
C VAL A 40 1.92 -11.80 20.64
N SER A 41 2.54 -12.24 21.73
CA SER A 41 3.98 -12.27 21.93
C SER A 41 4.41 -13.70 22.27
N GLY A 42 5.70 -13.99 22.17
CA GLY A 42 6.23 -15.31 22.60
C GLY A 42 6.40 -16.32 21.49
N TYR A 43 6.37 -15.90 20.22
CA TYR A 43 6.86 -16.78 19.15
C TYR A 43 8.40 -16.92 19.26
N ASP A 44 8.87 -18.08 18.90
CA ASP A 44 10.30 -18.41 18.98
C ASP A 44 11.09 -17.53 18.00
N GLN A 45 11.83 -16.57 18.55
CA GLN A 45 12.67 -15.64 17.78
C GLN A 45 13.92 -16.31 17.20
N THR A 46 14.20 -17.57 17.62
CA THR A 46 15.33 -18.33 17.08
C THR A 46 15.05 -18.93 15.72
N VAL A 47 13.79 -18.93 15.27
CA VAL A 47 13.43 -19.30 13.90
C VAL A 47 14.20 -18.38 12.94
N TRP A 48 15.07 -18.99 12.14
CA TRP A 48 16.00 -18.29 11.23
C TRP A 48 15.34 -17.15 10.44
N PHE A 49 14.10 -17.32 10.06
CA PHE A 49 13.32 -16.36 9.30
C PHE A 49 13.15 -15.03 10.06
N PHE A 50 12.74 -15.08 11.33
CA PHE A 50 12.57 -13.87 12.15
C PHE A 50 13.90 -13.24 12.54
N SER A 51 14.92 -14.08 12.77
CA SER A 51 16.27 -13.59 13.05
C SER A 51 16.88 -12.85 11.86
N VAL A 52 16.66 -13.33 10.63
CA VAL A 52 17.12 -12.68 9.39
C VAL A 52 16.32 -11.41 9.11
N MET A 53 14.98 -11.46 9.17
CA MET A 53 14.12 -10.31 8.88
C MET A 53 14.25 -9.18 9.91
N GLY A 54 14.55 -9.50 11.16
CA GLY A 54 14.83 -8.54 12.24
C GLY A 54 16.30 -8.15 12.36
N SER A 55 17.20 -8.65 11.50
CA SER A 55 18.62 -8.37 11.54
C SER A 55 19.02 -7.08 10.82
N ARG A 56 20.29 -6.68 11.06
CA ARG A 56 20.93 -5.61 10.29
C ARG A 56 21.96 -6.21 9.34
N PHE A 57 21.84 -5.90 8.08
CA PHE A 57 22.82 -6.24 7.05
C PHE A 57 23.55 -4.97 6.63
N LEU A 58 24.89 -4.97 6.72
CA LEU A 58 25.74 -3.76 6.49
C LEU A 58 25.34 -2.55 7.36
N GLY A 59 24.87 -2.79 8.60
CA GLY A 59 24.43 -1.72 9.50
C GLY A 59 23.02 -1.19 9.25
N ILE A 60 22.35 -1.62 8.18
CA ILE A 60 21.00 -1.19 7.77
C ILE A 60 20.01 -2.32 8.08
N TRP A 61 18.82 -1.97 8.56
CA TRP A 61 17.76 -2.93 8.83
C TRP A 61 17.33 -3.66 7.56
N MET A 62 17.10 -4.96 7.65
CA MET A 62 16.68 -5.81 6.53
C MET A 62 15.39 -5.32 5.86
N SER A 63 14.51 -4.65 6.61
CA SER A 63 13.30 -4.01 6.10
C SER A 63 13.58 -2.95 5.03
N VAL A 64 14.68 -2.20 5.15
CA VAL A 64 15.07 -1.20 4.15
C VAL A 64 15.53 -1.87 2.85
N TRP A 65 16.30 -2.96 2.96
CA TRP A 65 16.71 -3.74 1.79
C TRP A 65 15.51 -4.36 1.07
N ALA A 66 14.54 -4.86 1.82
CA ALA A 66 13.31 -5.38 1.24
C ALA A 66 12.47 -4.28 0.58
N MET A 67 12.42 -3.07 1.15
CA MET A 67 11.78 -1.92 0.51
C MET A 67 12.43 -1.64 -0.86
N PHE A 68 13.76 -1.59 -0.94
CA PHE A 68 14.46 -1.40 -2.21
C PHE A 68 14.19 -2.54 -3.20
N ALA A 69 14.22 -3.79 -2.74
CA ALA A 69 13.94 -4.96 -3.58
C ALA A 69 12.52 -4.89 -4.16
N VAL A 70 11.50 -4.58 -3.33
CA VAL A 70 10.12 -4.43 -3.78
C VAL A 70 9.96 -3.23 -4.71
N ALA A 71 10.64 -2.11 -4.43
CA ALA A 71 10.60 -0.92 -5.29
C ALA A 71 11.22 -1.20 -6.67
N ILE A 72 12.38 -1.84 -6.72
CA ILE A 72 13.04 -2.23 -7.98
C ILE A 72 12.17 -3.23 -8.75
N PHE A 73 11.64 -4.24 -8.08
CA PHE A 73 10.72 -5.21 -8.68
C PHE A 73 9.47 -4.54 -9.24
N GLY A 74 8.84 -3.66 -8.46
CA GLY A 74 7.67 -2.91 -8.88
C GLY A 74 7.96 -1.99 -10.05
N TRP A 75 9.08 -1.27 -10.02
CA TRP A 75 9.53 -0.41 -11.12
C TRP A 75 9.76 -1.21 -12.40
N PHE A 76 10.46 -2.34 -12.32
CA PHE A 76 10.68 -3.22 -13.46
C PHE A 76 9.37 -3.77 -14.01
N LEU A 77 8.51 -4.28 -13.13
CA LEU A 77 7.19 -4.83 -13.51
C LEU A 77 6.31 -3.77 -14.20
N PHE A 78 6.29 -2.55 -13.67
CA PHE A 78 5.43 -1.47 -14.16
C PHE A 78 5.93 -0.86 -15.47
N ASN A 79 7.25 -0.62 -15.60
CA ASN A 79 7.81 0.10 -16.74
C ASN A 79 8.31 -0.81 -17.87
N HIS A 80 8.81 -2.02 -17.54
CA HIS A 80 9.52 -2.84 -18.50
C HIS A 80 8.74 -4.08 -18.95
N THR A 81 7.58 -4.39 -18.34
CA THR A 81 6.82 -5.59 -18.72
C THR A 81 5.54 -5.30 -19.51
N ALA A 82 5.06 -6.30 -20.24
CA ALA A 82 3.75 -6.24 -20.89
C ALA A 82 2.60 -6.12 -19.87
N PHE A 83 2.80 -6.62 -18.65
CA PHE A 83 1.85 -6.49 -17.55
C PHE A 83 1.63 -5.02 -17.20
N GLY A 84 2.71 -4.27 -16.92
CA GLY A 84 2.63 -2.86 -16.57
C GLY A 84 1.98 -2.01 -17.66
N ARG A 85 2.38 -2.20 -18.92
CA ARG A 85 1.76 -1.49 -20.05
C ARG A 85 0.25 -1.73 -20.16
N ARG A 86 -0.20 -2.96 -19.96
CA ARG A 86 -1.64 -3.29 -20.00
C ARG A 86 -2.39 -2.73 -18.80
N VAL A 87 -1.79 -2.72 -17.62
CA VAL A 87 -2.37 -2.11 -16.42
C VAL A 87 -2.54 -0.60 -16.61
N GLN A 88 -1.54 0.09 -17.18
CA GLN A 88 -1.61 1.52 -17.51
C GLN A 88 -2.72 1.80 -18.55
N ALA A 89 -2.79 1.00 -19.62
CA ALA A 89 -3.83 1.13 -20.63
C ALA A 89 -5.24 0.96 -20.05
N ILE A 90 -5.44 -0.03 -19.16
CA ILE A 90 -6.72 -0.25 -18.46
C ILE A 90 -7.05 0.95 -17.55
N GLY A 91 -6.04 1.51 -16.87
CA GLY A 91 -6.20 2.67 -16.02
C GLY A 91 -6.56 3.95 -16.77
N SER A 92 -5.98 4.15 -17.96
CA SER A 92 -6.25 5.31 -18.81
C SER A 92 -7.65 5.29 -19.42
N ASN A 93 -8.03 4.16 -20.05
CA ASN A 93 -9.37 3.98 -20.60
C ASN A 93 -9.77 2.51 -20.62
N ARG A 94 -10.62 2.14 -19.67
CA ARG A 94 -11.08 0.76 -19.51
C ARG A 94 -11.85 0.20 -20.72
N GLN A 95 -12.66 1.03 -21.36
CA GLN A 95 -13.45 0.61 -22.53
C GLN A 95 -12.55 0.41 -23.75
N ALA A 96 -11.66 1.37 -24.03
CA ALA A 96 -10.70 1.25 -25.10
C ALA A 96 -9.79 0.02 -24.94
N ALA A 97 -9.30 -0.25 -23.72
CA ALA A 97 -8.51 -1.42 -23.40
C ALA A 97 -9.30 -2.73 -23.68
N HIS A 98 -10.60 -2.75 -23.35
CA HIS A 98 -11.46 -3.90 -23.64
C HIS A 98 -11.62 -4.13 -25.14
N TYR A 99 -11.88 -3.07 -25.92
CA TYR A 99 -12.00 -3.16 -27.38
C TYR A 99 -10.67 -3.56 -28.05
N ALA A 100 -9.53 -3.20 -27.45
CA ALA A 100 -8.21 -3.68 -27.88
C ALA A 100 -7.91 -5.14 -27.49
N GLY A 101 -8.89 -5.90 -26.98
CA GLY A 101 -8.76 -7.31 -26.64
C GLY A 101 -8.09 -7.60 -25.30
N ILE A 102 -7.85 -6.58 -24.45
CA ILE A 102 -7.25 -6.77 -23.14
C ILE A 102 -8.29 -7.34 -22.17
N ARG A 103 -7.97 -8.46 -21.53
CA ARG A 103 -8.84 -9.12 -20.53
C ARG A 103 -8.83 -8.34 -19.20
N VAL A 104 -9.52 -7.21 -19.16
CA VAL A 104 -9.52 -6.25 -18.02
C VAL A 104 -9.71 -6.92 -16.66
N ASN A 105 -10.68 -7.84 -16.56
CA ASN A 105 -11.00 -8.50 -15.29
C ASN A 105 -9.84 -9.36 -14.77
N ARG A 106 -9.10 -10.05 -15.63
CA ARG A 106 -7.91 -10.82 -15.23
C ARG A 106 -6.83 -9.92 -14.65
N TYR A 107 -6.54 -8.79 -15.33
CA TYR A 107 -5.54 -7.83 -14.84
C TYR A 107 -5.93 -7.21 -13.50
N ARG A 108 -7.22 -6.91 -13.29
CA ARG A 108 -7.71 -6.42 -11.99
C ARG A 108 -7.44 -7.44 -10.87
N ILE A 109 -7.76 -8.72 -11.10
CA ILE A 109 -7.51 -9.78 -10.11
C ILE A 109 -5.99 -9.93 -9.87
N MET A 110 -5.18 -9.93 -10.93
CA MET A 110 -3.72 -10.06 -10.80
C MET A 110 -3.09 -8.90 -10.02
N VAL A 111 -3.53 -7.65 -10.26
CA VAL A 111 -3.06 -6.47 -9.51
C VAL A 111 -3.42 -6.60 -8.04
N MET A 112 -4.66 -7.00 -7.71
CA MET A 112 -5.09 -7.17 -6.32
C MET A 112 -4.34 -8.33 -5.63
N ALA A 113 -4.07 -9.41 -6.35
CA ALA A 113 -3.28 -10.53 -5.84
C ALA A 113 -1.83 -10.11 -5.56
N LEU A 114 -1.20 -9.38 -6.50
CA LEU A 114 0.15 -8.86 -6.36
C LEU A 114 0.25 -7.90 -5.16
N MET A 115 -0.69 -6.97 -5.04
CA MET A 115 -0.76 -6.07 -3.89
C MET A 115 -0.88 -6.85 -2.57
N GLY A 116 -1.77 -7.84 -2.51
CA GLY A 116 -1.93 -8.68 -1.32
C GLY A 116 -0.68 -9.49 -0.98
N PHE A 117 0.09 -9.90 -1.98
CA PHE A 117 1.38 -10.58 -1.78
C PHE A 117 2.44 -9.64 -1.20
N ILE A 118 2.60 -8.44 -1.77
CA ILE A 118 3.56 -7.42 -1.29
C ILE A 118 3.21 -6.97 0.13
N VAL A 119 1.93 -6.72 0.41
CA VAL A 119 1.45 -6.36 1.76
C VAL A 119 1.69 -7.50 2.75
N GLY A 120 1.53 -8.76 2.31
CA GLY A 120 1.86 -9.93 3.14
C GLY A 120 3.33 -9.95 3.56
N ILE A 121 4.26 -9.69 2.64
CA ILE A 121 5.69 -9.55 2.96
C ILE A 121 5.91 -8.42 3.97
N ALA A 122 5.33 -7.25 3.73
CA ALA A 122 5.47 -6.10 4.62
C ALA A 122 4.90 -6.39 6.03
N ALA A 123 3.78 -7.09 6.13
CA ALA A 123 3.18 -7.49 7.40
C ALA A 123 4.09 -8.43 8.21
N VAL A 124 4.70 -9.41 7.55
CA VAL A 124 5.65 -10.33 8.18
C VAL A 124 6.90 -9.61 8.66
N MET A 125 7.40 -8.65 7.87
CA MET A 125 8.55 -7.83 8.27
C MET A 125 8.23 -6.94 9.46
N LEU A 126 7.03 -6.37 9.50
CA LEU A 126 6.56 -5.56 10.63
C LEU A 126 6.47 -6.41 11.90
N LEU A 127 5.93 -7.65 11.78
CA LEU A 127 5.87 -8.62 12.88
C LEU A 127 7.27 -8.92 13.43
N ALA A 128 8.23 -9.19 12.55
CA ALA A 128 9.62 -9.47 12.93
C ALA A 128 10.30 -8.27 13.60
N PHE A 129 10.04 -7.06 13.09
CA PHE A 129 10.58 -5.81 13.65
C PHE A 129 10.01 -5.50 15.04
N GLN A 130 8.70 -5.63 15.21
CA GLN A 130 8.01 -5.34 16.49
C GLN A 130 8.17 -6.45 17.52
N ARG A 131 8.71 -7.61 17.12
CA ARG A 131 8.84 -8.81 17.96
C ARG A 131 7.52 -9.25 18.60
N GLY A 132 6.40 -8.96 17.95
CA GLY A 132 5.07 -9.29 18.42
C GLY A 132 4.00 -8.85 17.42
N GLY A 133 2.85 -9.51 17.46
CA GLY A 133 1.67 -9.14 16.68
C GLY A 133 0.68 -8.38 17.56
N ASN A 134 0.33 -7.16 17.18
CA ASN A 134 -0.74 -6.43 17.83
C ASN A 134 -1.95 -6.34 16.88
N PRO A 135 -3.09 -6.98 17.18
CA PRO A 135 -4.27 -6.96 16.31
C PRO A 135 -4.88 -5.56 16.18
N ALA A 136 -4.57 -4.65 17.10
CA ALA A 136 -4.99 -3.27 17.03
C ALA A 136 -4.03 -2.38 16.21
N SER A 137 -2.91 -2.92 15.70
CA SER A 137 -1.97 -2.16 14.88
C SER A 137 -2.56 -1.82 13.51
N GLY A 138 -2.15 -0.67 12.98
CA GLY A 138 -2.37 -0.29 11.59
C GLY A 138 -3.62 0.50 11.23
N PRO A 139 -4.50 0.96 12.16
CA PRO A 139 -5.59 1.86 11.78
C PRO A 139 -5.04 3.11 11.10
N GLY A 140 -5.64 3.46 9.94
CA GLY A 140 -5.23 4.66 9.21
C GLY A 140 -4.00 4.50 8.31
N GLN A 141 -3.28 3.39 8.36
CA GLN A 141 -2.12 3.15 7.50
C GLN A 141 -2.49 3.21 6.01
N GLU A 142 -3.70 2.82 5.65
CA GLU A 142 -4.25 2.93 4.32
C GLU A 142 -4.25 4.37 3.81
N LEU A 143 -4.58 5.33 4.67
CA LEU A 143 -4.61 6.75 4.32
C LEU A 143 -3.20 7.30 4.05
N TYR A 144 -2.22 6.86 4.84
CA TYR A 144 -0.82 7.24 4.64
C TYR A 144 -0.27 6.72 3.31
N VAL A 145 -0.60 5.49 2.94
CA VAL A 145 -0.19 4.90 1.65
C VAL A 145 -0.85 5.63 0.49
N ILE A 146 -2.14 5.97 0.60
CA ILE A 146 -2.85 6.76 -0.42
C ILE A 146 -2.20 8.14 -0.55
N ALA A 147 -1.94 8.85 0.56
CA ALA A 147 -1.26 10.14 0.55
C ALA A 147 0.11 10.05 -0.14
N ALA A 148 0.92 9.06 0.24
CA ALA A 148 2.24 8.83 -0.32
C ALA A 148 2.21 8.64 -1.84
N THR A 149 1.28 7.85 -2.35
CA THR A 149 1.15 7.59 -3.78
C THR A 149 0.68 8.82 -4.56
N ILE A 150 -0.22 9.64 -3.99
CA ILE A 150 -0.70 10.87 -4.61
C ILE A 150 0.40 11.93 -4.63
N ILE A 151 1.10 12.14 -3.51
CA ILE A 151 2.26 13.04 -3.41
C ILE A 151 3.35 12.61 -4.38
N GLY A 152 3.51 11.29 -4.57
CA GLY A 152 4.40 10.68 -5.54
C GLY A 152 3.97 10.82 -7.01
N GLY A 153 2.87 11.54 -7.29
CA GLY A 153 2.40 11.83 -8.65
C GLY A 153 1.58 10.71 -9.31
N THR A 154 1.03 9.78 -8.52
CA THR A 154 0.11 8.78 -9.05
C THR A 154 -1.30 9.36 -9.16
N ALA A 155 -1.88 9.32 -10.35
CA ALA A 155 -3.21 9.84 -10.60
C ALA A 155 -4.29 8.99 -9.92
N LEU A 156 -5.19 9.62 -9.16
CA LEU A 156 -6.35 8.95 -8.55
C LEU A 156 -7.30 8.35 -9.59
N THR A 157 -7.42 9.00 -10.74
CA THR A 157 -8.24 8.53 -11.85
C THR A 157 -7.66 7.30 -12.55
N GLY A 158 -6.40 6.97 -12.26
CA GLY A 158 -5.66 5.87 -12.89
C GLY A 158 -4.94 6.28 -14.18
N GLY A 159 -4.27 5.32 -14.82
CA GLY A 159 -3.59 5.47 -16.10
C GLY A 159 -2.17 6.01 -16.03
N SER A 160 -1.82 6.79 -15.01
CA SER A 160 -0.48 7.33 -14.83
C SER A 160 -0.02 7.17 -13.38
N GLY A 161 1.28 6.93 -13.20
CA GLY A 161 1.91 6.81 -11.90
C GLY A 161 3.38 6.44 -12.02
N SER A 162 4.14 6.65 -10.96
CA SER A 162 5.55 6.33 -10.88
C SER A 162 5.85 5.58 -9.59
N VAL A 163 6.52 4.44 -9.72
CA VAL A 163 6.97 3.67 -8.53
C VAL A 163 8.01 4.46 -7.74
N ILE A 164 8.94 5.12 -8.45
CA ILE A 164 9.94 5.99 -7.81
C ILE A 164 9.24 7.15 -7.09
N GLY A 165 8.27 7.78 -7.75
CA GLY A 165 7.46 8.83 -7.14
C GLY A 165 6.76 8.33 -5.87
N ALA A 166 6.13 7.17 -5.90
CA ALA A 166 5.46 6.59 -4.73
C ALA A 166 6.43 6.34 -3.56
N VAL A 167 7.66 5.88 -3.82
CA VAL A 167 8.70 5.72 -2.80
C VAL A 167 9.10 7.07 -2.19
N VAL A 168 9.33 8.08 -3.03
CA VAL A 168 9.65 9.44 -2.56
C VAL A 168 8.49 10.01 -1.73
N GLY A 169 7.25 9.86 -2.20
CA GLY A 169 6.06 10.27 -1.47
C GLY A 169 5.93 9.57 -0.12
N ALA A 170 6.25 8.27 -0.04
CA ALA A 170 6.25 7.54 1.22
C ALA A 170 7.29 8.09 2.21
N VAL A 171 8.50 8.42 1.74
CA VAL A 171 9.54 9.06 2.56
C VAL A 171 9.08 10.43 3.05
N ILE A 172 8.46 11.25 2.20
CA ILE A 172 7.93 12.57 2.58
C ILE A 172 6.88 12.44 3.67
N VAL A 173 5.89 11.56 3.49
CA VAL A 173 4.82 11.34 4.50
C VAL A 173 5.41 10.86 5.82
N TRP A 174 6.37 9.94 5.76
CA TRP A 174 7.05 9.44 6.95
C TRP A 174 7.84 10.53 7.67
N LEU A 175 8.57 11.39 6.93
CA LEU A 175 9.32 12.53 7.48
C LEU A 175 8.39 13.54 8.16
N ILE A 176 7.22 13.83 7.57
CA ILE A 176 6.23 14.73 8.17
C ILE A 176 5.76 14.15 9.51
N GLN A 177 5.38 12.88 9.55
CA GLN A 177 4.88 12.23 10.77
C GLN A 177 5.93 12.20 11.87
N ASN A 178 7.12 11.72 11.56
CA ASN A 178 8.18 11.61 12.56
C ASN A 178 8.71 12.98 12.97
N GLY A 179 8.77 13.94 12.06
CA GLY A 179 9.15 15.32 12.34
C GLY A 179 8.23 15.97 13.38
N LEU A 180 6.92 15.80 13.23
CA LEU A 180 5.95 16.33 14.19
C LEU A 180 6.12 15.71 15.59
N VAL A 181 6.33 14.38 15.64
CA VAL A 181 6.58 13.69 16.92
C VAL A 181 7.88 14.16 17.57
N LEU A 182 8.95 14.36 16.80
CA LEU A 182 10.25 14.87 17.30
C LEU A 182 10.15 16.32 17.83
N LEU A 183 9.23 17.10 17.27
CA LEU A 183 8.93 18.46 17.76
C LEU A 183 8.05 18.47 19.02
N GLY A 184 7.71 17.30 19.57
CA GLY A 184 6.86 17.16 20.76
C GLY A 184 5.38 17.45 20.49
N ILE A 185 4.96 17.45 19.23
CA ILE A 185 3.57 17.64 18.84
C ILE A 185 2.83 16.33 19.07
N ASP A 186 1.66 16.41 19.70
CA ASP A 186 0.81 15.24 19.96
C ASP A 186 0.51 14.46 18.68
N THR A 187 0.46 13.13 18.79
CA THR A 187 0.15 12.21 17.69
C THR A 187 -1.24 12.47 17.06
N ALA A 188 -2.17 13.06 17.82
CA ALA A 188 -3.45 13.52 17.31
C ALA A 188 -3.27 14.59 16.21
N TRP A 189 -2.37 15.54 16.42
CA TRP A 189 -2.04 16.57 15.41
C TRP A 189 -1.30 16.00 14.21
N ALA A 190 -0.51 14.96 14.39
CA ALA A 190 0.11 14.24 13.27
C ALA A 190 -0.96 13.63 12.36
N THR A 191 -2.03 13.08 12.92
CA THR A 191 -3.18 12.55 12.16
C THR A 191 -3.93 13.66 11.41
N VAL A 192 -4.19 14.81 12.05
CA VAL A 192 -4.80 15.98 11.40
C VAL A 192 -3.94 16.49 10.26
N SER A 193 -2.64 16.60 10.47
CA SER A 193 -1.68 17.03 9.44
C SER A 193 -1.70 16.10 8.23
N THR A 194 -1.76 14.79 8.44
CA THR A 194 -1.83 13.82 7.33
C THR A 194 -3.13 13.98 6.54
N GLY A 195 -4.27 14.11 7.21
CA GLY A 195 -5.55 14.37 6.54
C GLY A 195 -5.51 15.66 5.72
N SER A 196 -4.92 16.72 6.26
CA SER A 196 -4.74 18.00 5.58
C SER A 196 -3.84 17.86 4.34
N VAL A 197 -2.73 17.16 4.46
CA VAL A 197 -1.79 16.89 3.35
C VAL A 197 -2.47 16.09 2.23
N ILE A 198 -3.29 15.09 2.56
CA ILE A 198 -4.06 14.32 1.57
C ILE A 198 -5.00 15.25 0.79
N ILE A 199 -5.78 16.08 1.51
CA ILE A 199 -6.74 17.00 0.88
C ILE A 199 -6.01 17.98 -0.03
N LEU A 200 -4.91 18.57 0.44
CA LEU A 200 -4.12 19.50 -0.36
C LEU A 200 -3.51 18.84 -1.59
N ALA A 201 -2.96 17.64 -1.46
CA ALA A 201 -2.38 16.90 -2.58
C ALA A 201 -3.43 16.58 -3.65
N VAL A 202 -4.61 16.13 -3.24
CA VAL A 202 -5.74 15.84 -4.16
C VAL A 202 -6.25 17.12 -4.82
N ALA A 203 -6.38 18.21 -4.06
CA ALA A 203 -6.82 19.49 -4.58
C ALA A 203 -5.83 20.04 -5.63
N LEU A 204 -4.53 19.94 -5.35
CA LEU A 204 -3.49 20.35 -6.30
C LEU A 204 -3.52 19.50 -7.58
N ASP A 205 -3.61 18.18 -7.47
CA ASP A 205 -3.72 17.29 -8.65
C ASP A 205 -4.93 17.63 -9.50
N TYR A 206 -6.07 17.92 -8.85
CA TYR A 206 -7.29 18.33 -9.55
C TYR A 206 -7.15 19.68 -10.26
N LEU A 207 -6.54 20.67 -9.60
CA LEU A 207 -6.34 22.01 -10.17
C LEU A 207 -5.36 22.00 -11.35
N ILE A 208 -4.28 21.22 -11.26
CA ILE A 208 -3.29 21.07 -12.33
C ILE A 208 -3.93 20.43 -13.56
N LYS A 209 -4.74 19.40 -13.38
CA LYS A 209 -5.42 18.70 -14.50
C LYS A 209 -6.57 19.49 -15.11
N ARG A 210 -7.08 20.49 -14.43
CA ARG A 210 -8.14 21.39 -14.95
C ARG A 210 -7.64 22.49 -15.87
N ARG A 211 -6.32 22.73 -15.95
CA ARG A 211 -5.78 23.70 -16.92
C ARG A 211 -5.85 23.07 -18.32
N PRO A 212 -6.77 23.52 -19.21
CA PRO A 212 -6.77 23.09 -20.58
C PRO A 212 -5.47 23.59 -21.22
N SER A 213 -4.70 22.68 -21.80
CA SER A 213 -3.62 22.98 -22.72
C SER A 213 -4.20 23.49 -24.03
#